data_029c40fd3b3fb3e1daace89301679895
#
_entry.id   029c40fd3b3fb3e1daace89301679895
#
_cell.length_a   1.000
_cell.length_b   1.000
_cell.length_c   1.000
_cell.angle_alpha   90.00
_cell.angle_beta   90.00
_cell.angle_gamma   90.00
#
_symmetry.space_group_name_H-M   'P 1'
#
loop_
_entity.id
_entity.type
_entity.pdbx_description
1 polymer ?
#
loop_
_entity_poly.entity_id
_entity_poly.type
_entity_poly.pdbx_seq_one_letter_code
_entity_poly.pdbx_strand_id
1 'polypeptide(L)'
;MKNYLFLFSFLLLSLGIQAEKPQWGIPDTISHYPIGPGAVYTHIEFTQKPIQLHQITLDLNNEYNAVEVYPSNGKTPDASRETTSSQCKSNSYEGHRAFFGVNHDLFHYTGQTTAAGINVRNGEVVSHYGDYGRSVMSISKDKVAEVFPPKYSAKVICPDQT
;
A
#
# COMPACT_ATOMS: atom_id res chain seq x y z
N MET A 1 -72.24 -1.02 17.12
CA MET A 1 -70.83 -1.50 16.80
C MET A 1 -70.03 -0.27 16.46
N LYS A 2 -69.08 0.12 17.33
CA LYS A 2 -68.23 1.31 17.14
C LYS A 2 -66.90 0.85 16.56
N ASN A 3 -66.58 1.28 15.35
CA ASN A 3 -65.28 1.01 14.70
C ASN A 3 -64.25 1.99 15.24
N TYR A 4 -63.27 1.49 15.97
CA TYR A 4 -62.11 2.26 16.37
C TYR A 4 -61.08 2.18 15.23
N LEU A 5 -60.88 3.31 14.56
CA LEU A 5 -59.83 3.51 13.57
C LEU A 5 -58.52 3.78 14.35
N PHE A 6 -57.64 2.79 14.40
CA PHE A 6 -56.30 2.95 14.97
C PHE A 6 -55.42 3.69 13.96
N LEU A 7 -55.21 4.99 14.20
CA LEU A 7 -54.24 5.80 13.47
C LEU A 7 -52.84 5.48 14.00
N PHE A 8 -52.15 4.62 13.32
CA PHE A 8 -50.69 4.33 13.62
C PHE A 8 -49.88 5.49 13.10
N SER A 9 -49.59 6.45 13.99
CA SER A 9 -48.61 7.53 13.69
C SER A 9 -47.19 6.93 13.66
N PHE A 10 -46.68 6.69 12.45
CA PHE A 10 -45.29 6.30 12.25
C PHE A 10 -44.43 7.55 12.47
N LEU A 11 -43.95 7.72 13.71
CA LEU A 11 -42.95 8.72 14.04
C LEU A 11 -41.61 8.24 13.43
N LEU A 12 -41.33 8.67 12.19
CA LEU A 12 -40.02 8.54 11.58
C LEU A 12 -39.06 9.38 12.40
N LEU A 13 -38.42 8.77 13.40
CA LEU A 13 -37.19 9.27 13.95
C LEU A 13 -36.11 9.19 12.80
N SER A 14 -35.97 10.29 12.09
CA SER A 14 -34.78 10.54 11.29
C SER A 14 -33.60 10.67 12.28
N LEU A 15 -33.00 9.54 12.64
CA LEU A 15 -31.67 9.53 13.20
C LEU A 15 -30.78 10.12 12.11
N GLY A 16 -30.56 11.42 12.19
CA GLY A 16 -29.53 12.08 11.41
C GLY A 16 -28.21 11.43 11.78
N ILE A 17 -27.76 10.49 10.95
CA ILE A 17 -26.38 10.03 10.97
C ILE A 17 -25.59 11.27 10.54
N GLN A 18 -25.18 12.06 11.53
CA GLN A 18 -24.16 13.06 11.29
C GLN A 18 -22.88 12.26 11.03
N ALA A 19 -22.55 12.11 9.76
CA ALA A 19 -21.22 11.65 9.38
C ALA A 19 -20.24 12.58 10.11
N GLU A 20 -19.45 12.01 11.03
CA GLU A 20 -18.36 12.75 11.67
C GLU A 20 -17.56 13.44 10.58
N LYS A 21 -17.44 14.76 10.70
CA LYS A 21 -16.62 15.52 9.76
C LYS A 21 -15.22 14.93 9.81
N PRO A 22 -14.61 14.60 8.68
CA PRO A 22 -13.25 14.06 8.70
C PRO A 22 -12.36 14.96 9.55
N GLN A 23 -11.58 14.36 10.42
CA GLN A 23 -10.70 15.08 11.36
C GLN A 23 -9.77 16.09 10.66
N TRP A 24 -9.55 15.93 9.37
CA TRP A 24 -8.66 16.75 8.53
C TRP A 24 -9.38 17.80 7.69
N GLY A 25 -10.71 17.88 7.79
CA GLY A 25 -11.53 18.79 7.00
C GLY A 25 -11.99 18.20 5.68
N ILE A 26 -12.42 19.07 4.78
CA ILE A 26 -12.95 18.69 3.47
C ILE A 26 -11.76 18.46 2.53
N PRO A 27 -11.70 17.33 1.82
CA PRO A 27 -10.70 17.10 0.79
C PRO A 27 -10.99 17.98 -0.44
N ASP A 28 -9.95 18.56 -0.99
CA ASP A 28 -9.96 19.26 -2.28
C ASP A 28 -9.00 18.57 -3.24
N THR A 29 -9.49 18.15 -4.39
CA THR A 29 -8.67 17.50 -5.42
C THR A 29 -7.94 18.53 -6.25
N ILE A 30 -6.65 18.70 -6.02
CA ILE A 30 -5.79 19.67 -6.68
C ILE A 30 -5.40 19.21 -8.09
N SER A 31 -5.14 17.90 -8.23
CA SER A 31 -4.84 17.32 -9.53
C SER A 31 -5.27 15.85 -9.62
N HIS A 32 -5.68 15.45 -10.82
CA HIS A 32 -6.10 14.08 -11.12
C HIS A 32 -5.83 13.81 -12.60
N TYR A 33 -4.86 12.96 -12.91
CA TYR A 33 -4.50 12.68 -14.29
C TYR A 33 -3.88 11.28 -14.46
N PRO A 34 -4.00 10.69 -15.66
CA PRO A 34 -3.35 9.40 -15.95
C PRO A 34 -1.83 9.60 -16.04
N ILE A 35 -1.07 8.63 -15.51
CA ILE A 35 0.40 8.59 -15.53
C ILE A 35 0.94 7.40 -16.32
N GLY A 36 0.07 6.45 -16.65
CA GLY A 36 0.37 5.26 -17.44
C GLY A 36 -0.90 4.48 -17.77
N PRO A 37 -0.81 3.38 -18.52
CA PRO A 37 -1.95 2.52 -18.81
C PRO A 37 -2.57 1.98 -17.52
N GLY A 38 -3.85 2.29 -17.26
CA GLY A 38 -4.55 1.86 -16.03
C GLY A 38 -3.95 2.43 -14.73
N ALA A 39 -3.17 3.51 -14.80
CA ALA A 39 -2.56 4.16 -13.65
C ALA A 39 -2.93 5.64 -13.60
N VAL A 40 -3.44 6.08 -12.44
CA VAL A 40 -3.90 7.45 -12.22
C VAL A 40 -3.24 8.01 -10.95
N TYR A 41 -2.71 9.22 -11.08
CA TYR A 41 -2.24 10.00 -9.95
C TYR A 41 -3.31 10.97 -9.49
N THR A 42 -3.49 11.08 -8.18
CA THR A 42 -4.37 12.06 -7.55
C THR A 42 -3.63 12.77 -6.43
N HIS A 43 -3.71 14.10 -6.42
CA HIS A 43 -3.23 14.95 -5.33
C HIS A 43 -4.42 15.60 -4.65
N ILE A 44 -4.52 15.42 -3.36
CA ILE A 44 -5.59 15.92 -2.50
C ILE A 44 -4.99 16.74 -1.38
N GLU A 45 -5.53 17.93 -1.13
CA GLU A 45 -5.23 18.76 0.02
C GLU A 45 -6.44 18.80 0.96
N PHE A 46 -6.17 18.98 2.26
CA PHE A 46 -7.21 19.07 3.27
C PHE A 46 -7.30 20.48 3.84
N THR A 47 -8.54 21.02 3.92
CA THR A 47 -8.78 22.45 4.23
C THR A 47 -8.44 22.86 5.65
N GLN A 48 -8.44 21.93 6.61
CA GLN A 48 -8.26 22.26 8.03
C GLN A 48 -6.87 21.92 8.56
N LYS A 49 -6.07 21.19 7.83
CA LYS A 49 -4.70 20.82 8.20
C LYS A 49 -3.79 20.86 6.99
N PRO A 50 -2.52 21.19 7.15
CA PRO A 50 -1.55 21.20 6.04
C PRO A 50 -1.16 19.77 5.66
N ILE A 51 -2.15 18.94 5.33
CA ILE A 51 -1.97 17.56 4.90
C ILE A 51 -2.16 17.50 3.41
N GLN A 52 -1.17 16.92 2.73
CA GLN A 52 -1.21 16.59 1.31
C GLN A 52 -1.20 15.08 1.16
N LEU A 53 -2.15 14.56 0.40
CA LEU A 53 -2.23 13.14 0.06
C LEU A 53 -1.92 12.96 -1.41
N HIS A 54 -0.86 12.21 -1.70
CA HIS A 54 -0.50 11.77 -3.04
C HIS A 54 -0.90 10.31 -3.19
N GLN A 55 -1.86 10.05 -4.07
CA GLN A 55 -2.44 8.72 -4.27
C GLN A 55 -2.15 8.24 -5.70
N ILE A 56 -1.79 6.97 -5.81
CA ILE A 56 -1.78 6.25 -7.08
C ILE A 56 -2.85 5.18 -7.05
N THR A 57 -3.71 5.20 -8.05
CA THR A 57 -4.64 4.11 -8.34
C THR A 57 -4.08 3.33 -9.52
N LEU A 58 -3.91 2.02 -9.34
CA LEU A 58 -3.33 1.13 -10.33
C LEU A 58 -4.29 -0.01 -10.63
N ASP A 59 -4.64 -0.19 -11.90
CA ASP A 59 -5.36 -1.37 -12.36
C ASP A 59 -4.38 -2.54 -12.53
N LEU A 60 -4.43 -3.48 -11.60
CA LEU A 60 -3.58 -4.67 -11.62
C LEU A 60 -3.99 -5.69 -12.70
N ASN A 61 -5.21 -5.62 -13.23
CA ASN A 61 -5.64 -6.49 -14.33
C ASN A 61 -5.06 -6.05 -15.68
N ASN A 62 -4.59 -4.81 -15.79
CA ASN A 62 -3.87 -4.37 -16.96
C ASN A 62 -2.54 -5.12 -17.07
N GLU A 63 -2.29 -5.77 -18.20
CA GLU A 63 -1.11 -6.62 -18.44
C GLU A 63 0.22 -5.87 -18.36
N TYR A 64 0.20 -4.55 -18.58
CA TYR A 64 1.38 -3.69 -18.54
C TYR A 64 1.72 -3.20 -17.13
N ASN A 65 0.87 -3.48 -16.14
CA ASN A 65 1.06 -3.01 -14.78
C ASN A 65 1.61 -4.10 -13.85
N ALA A 66 2.66 -3.75 -13.12
CA ALA A 66 3.21 -4.56 -12.05
C ALA A 66 3.59 -3.68 -10.86
N VAL A 67 3.55 -4.26 -9.66
CA VAL A 67 4.12 -3.67 -8.45
C VAL A 67 5.30 -4.53 -8.04
N GLU A 68 6.46 -3.91 -7.88
CA GLU A 68 7.70 -4.58 -7.55
C GLU A 68 8.32 -4.03 -6.27
N VAL A 69 8.97 -4.90 -5.52
CA VAL A 69 9.86 -4.53 -4.43
C VAL A 69 11.26 -4.35 -5.00
N TYR A 70 11.87 -3.18 -4.75
CA TYR A 70 13.22 -2.89 -5.23
C TYR A 70 14.12 -2.45 -4.07
N PRO A 71 15.10 -3.26 -3.70
CA PRO A 71 16.09 -2.88 -2.69
C PRO A 71 17.04 -1.80 -3.23
N SER A 72 17.61 -1.02 -2.31
CA SER A 72 18.58 0.01 -2.66
C SER A 72 19.72 -0.55 -3.53
N ASN A 73 20.02 0.12 -4.64
CA ASN A 73 21.00 -0.30 -5.65
C ASN A 73 20.81 -1.73 -6.21
N GLY A 74 19.59 -2.29 -6.09
CA GLY A 74 19.27 -3.64 -6.55
C GLY A 74 19.97 -4.77 -5.80
N LYS A 75 20.56 -4.49 -4.64
CA LYS A 75 21.36 -5.44 -3.86
C LYS A 75 20.75 -5.73 -2.49
N THR A 76 20.98 -6.92 -2.01
CA THR A 76 20.58 -7.36 -0.66
C THR A 76 21.70 -8.20 -0.05
N PRO A 77 22.17 -7.90 1.16
CA PRO A 77 21.94 -6.66 1.90
C PRO A 77 22.73 -5.49 1.30
N ASP A 78 22.15 -4.31 1.31
CA ASP A 78 22.85 -3.09 0.89
C ASP A 78 23.11 -2.17 2.09
N ALA A 79 24.36 -1.76 2.25
CA ALA A 79 24.74 -0.81 3.30
C ALA A 79 24.54 0.65 2.87
N SER A 80 24.19 0.92 1.63
CA SER A 80 23.96 2.25 1.09
C SER A 80 22.49 2.65 1.12
N ARG A 81 22.23 3.92 0.95
CA ARG A 81 20.90 4.49 0.85
C ARG A 81 20.69 5.07 -0.53
N GLU A 82 19.50 4.88 -1.04
CA GLU A 82 19.10 5.41 -2.32
C GLU A 82 17.76 6.10 -2.20
N THR A 83 17.55 7.22 -2.88
CA THR A 83 16.25 7.87 -2.93
C THR A 83 15.28 7.06 -3.80
N THR A 84 13.99 7.11 -3.49
CA THR A 84 12.95 6.43 -4.28
C THR A 84 13.00 6.85 -5.76
N SER A 85 13.29 8.13 -6.03
CA SER A 85 13.42 8.63 -7.41
C SER A 85 14.63 8.05 -8.13
N SER A 86 15.76 7.84 -7.43
CA SER A 86 16.93 7.14 -7.98
C SER A 86 16.60 5.68 -8.27
N GLN A 87 15.95 4.99 -7.34
CA GLN A 87 15.51 3.60 -7.53
C GLN A 87 14.59 3.44 -8.75
N CYS A 88 13.61 4.34 -8.92
CA CYS A 88 12.76 4.33 -10.11
C CYS A 88 13.58 4.52 -11.40
N LYS A 89 14.56 5.42 -11.38
CA LYS A 89 15.43 5.66 -12.54
C LYS A 89 16.30 4.44 -12.85
N SER A 90 16.93 3.86 -11.83
CA SER A 90 17.81 2.68 -11.98
C SER A 90 17.06 1.42 -12.43
N ASN A 91 15.76 1.32 -12.04
CA ASN A 91 14.89 0.21 -12.41
C ASN A 91 14.07 0.48 -13.69
N SER A 92 14.45 1.51 -14.45
CA SER A 92 13.79 1.82 -15.74
C SER A 92 14.75 1.51 -16.88
N TYR A 93 14.31 0.65 -17.80
CA TYR A 93 15.03 0.25 -19.01
C TYR A 93 14.04 -0.01 -20.15
N GLU A 94 14.52 -0.36 -21.32
CA GLU A 94 13.65 -0.64 -22.48
C GLU A 94 12.67 -1.78 -22.17
N GLY A 95 11.38 -1.53 -22.38
CA GLY A 95 10.29 -2.47 -22.06
C GLY A 95 9.86 -2.51 -20.57
N HIS A 96 10.59 -1.82 -19.69
CA HIS A 96 10.27 -1.74 -18.26
C HIS A 96 10.45 -0.32 -17.74
N ARG A 97 9.37 0.32 -17.32
CA ARG A 97 9.39 1.69 -16.82
C ARG A 97 8.79 1.80 -15.43
N ALA A 98 9.60 2.13 -14.46
CA ALA A 98 9.12 2.52 -13.14
C ALA A 98 8.62 3.97 -13.21
N PHE A 99 7.31 4.17 -13.20
CA PHE A 99 6.69 5.50 -13.30
C PHE A 99 6.21 6.05 -11.95
N PHE A 100 6.28 5.23 -10.90
CA PHE A 100 5.95 5.61 -9.54
C PHE A 100 6.77 4.76 -8.55
N GLY A 101 7.07 5.34 -7.40
CA GLY A 101 7.75 4.65 -6.32
C GLY A 101 7.42 5.26 -4.97
N VAL A 102 7.31 4.44 -3.96
CA VAL A 102 7.12 4.82 -2.56
C VAL A 102 8.04 3.98 -1.67
N ASN A 103 8.57 4.59 -0.63
CA ASN A 103 9.26 3.83 0.40
C ASN A 103 8.21 3.12 1.27
N HIS A 104 8.42 1.83 1.51
CA HIS A 104 7.38 0.99 2.13
C HIS A 104 7.74 0.44 3.51
N ASP A 105 9.01 0.49 3.92
CA ASP A 105 9.44 -0.08 5.19
C ASP A 105 10.40 0.84 5.94
N LEU A 106 10.56 0.58 7.24
CA LEU A 106 11.64 1.14 8.04
C LEU A 106 12.93 0.37 7.75
N PHE A 107 14.06 0.96 8.05
CA PHE A 107 15.36 0.34 7.90
C PHE A 107 16.23 0.58 9.13
N HIS A 108 17.20 -0.27 9.36
CA HIS A 108 18.18 -0.07 10.42
C HIS A 108 19.09 1.10 10.09
N TYR A 109 19.14 2.08 10.99
CA TYR A 109 19.89 3.32 10.76
C TYR A 109 21.39 3.13 10.91
N THR A 110 21.80 2.19 11.77
CA THR A 110 23.21 1.88 12.07
C THR A 110 23.58 0.52 11.49
N GLY A 111 24.73 0.42 10.87
CA GLY A 111 25.22 -0.81 10.23
C GLY A 111 24.66 -1.02 8.82
N GLN A 112 24.29 -2.25 8.49
CA GLN A 112 23.67 -2.57 7.21
C GLN A 112 22.26 -1.98 7.15
N THR A 113 21.96 -1.21 6.11
CA THR A 113 20.66 -0.58 5.88
C THR A 113 19.68 -1.57 5.24
N THR A 114 19.39 -2.66 5.95
CA THR A 114 18.38 -3.62 5.52
C THR A 114 16.99 -3.19 5.94
N ALA A 115 15.98 -3.52 5.14
CA ALA A 115 14.58 -3.32 5.51
C ALA A 115 14.25 -4.05 6.82
N ALA A 116 13.44 -3.43 7.67
CA ALA A 116 13.13 -3.95 9.00
C ALA A 116 12.04 -5.02 9.00
N GLY A 117 11.35 -5.24 7.89
CA GLY A 117 10.29 -6.22 7.73
C GLY A 117 10.60 -7.27 6.67
N ILE A 118 9.59 -8.09 6.40
CA ILE A 118 9.69 -9.07 5.33
C ILE A 118 9.48 -8.38 3.97
N ASN A 119 10.42 -8.62 3.06
CA ASN A 119 10.33 -8.19 1.68
C ASN A 119 10.54 -9.38 0.76
N VAL A 120 9.64 -9.53 -0.19
CA VAL A 120 9.67 -10.62 -1.17
C VAL A 120 9.69 -10.00 -2.57
N ARG A 121 10.65 -10.40 -3.39
CA ARG A 121 10.79 -9.99 -4.78
C ARG A 121 10.82 -11.24 -5.66
N ASN A 122 9.90 -11.30 -6.62
CA ASN A 122 9.81 -12.43 -7.57
C ASN A 122 9.78 -13.81 -6.90
N GLY A 123 9.12 -13.91 -5.72
CA GLY A 123 9.06 -15.14 -4.94
C GLY A 123 10.28 -15.40 -4.05
N GLU A 124 11.30 -14.58 -4.10
CA GLU A 124 12.49 -14.66 -3.25
C GLU A 124 12.39 -13.72 -2.05
N VAL A 125 12.65 -14.22 -0.84
CA VAL A 125 12.73 -13.38 0.36
C VAL A 125 14.05 -12.61 0.34
N VAL A 126 13.96 -11.31 0.06
CA VAL A 126 15.14 -10.43 -0.03
C VAL A 126 15.54 -9.81 1.31
N SER A 127 14.60 -9.69 2.23
CA SER A 127 14.89 -9.33 3.62
C SER A 127 13.84 -9.89 4.56
N HIS A 128 14.31 -10.24 5.75
CA HIS A 128 13.48 -10.60 6.89
C HIS A 128 14.28 -10.29 8.17
N TYR A 129 13.78 -9.38 8.98
CA TYR A 129 14.40 -9.05 10.25
C TYR A 129 13.35 -8.97 11.35
N GLY A 130 13.13 -10.10 12.02
CA GLY A 130 12.26 -10.21 13.19
C GLY A 130 10.75 -10.12 12.88
N ASP A 131 9.96 -10.47 13.88
CA ASP A 131 8.52 -10.29 13.87
C ASP A 131 8.18 -9.02 14.67
N TYR A 132 7.87 -7.95 13.96
CA TYR A 132 7.49 -6.68 14.58
C TYR A 132 5.98 -6.50 14.68
N GLY A 133 5.18 -7.54 14.42
CA GLY A 133 3.72 -7.45 14.44
C GLY A 133 3.13 -6.48 13.40
N ARG A 134 3.88 -6.20 12.34
CA ARG A 134 3.44 -5.28 11.29
C ARG A 134 2.67 -6.01 10.20
N SER A 135 1.70 -5.31 9.63
CA SER A 135 1.03 -5.81 8.43
C SER A 135 1.94 -5.65 7.21
N VAL A 136 1.80 -6.57 6.26
CA VAL A 136 2.43 -6.52 4.94
C VAL A 136 1.36 -6.36 3.87
N MET A 137 1.73 -5.71 2.77
CA MET A 137 0.96 -5.74 1.54
C MET A 137 1.51 -6.86 0.66
N SER A 138 0.65 -7.73 0.16
CA SER A 138 0.99 -8.73 -0.84
C SER A 138 0.14 -8.56 -2.09
N ILE A 139 0.67 -8.99 -3.21
CA ILE A 139 -0.06 -9.12 -4.48
C ILE A 139 0.10 -10.55 -4.95
N SER A 140 -1.01 -11.26 -5.04
CA SER A 140 -1.02 -12.67 -5.47
C SER A 140 -0.75 -12.80 -6.97
N LYS A 141 -0.55 -14.03 -7.43
CA LYS A 141 -0.46 -14.35 -8.88
C LYS A 141 -1.74 -13.98 -9.63
N ASP A 142 -2.88 -14.02 -8.93
CA ASP A 142 -4.18 -13.65 -9.49
C ASP A 142 -4.45 -12.14 -9.40
N LYS A 143 -3.40 -11.34 -9.17
CA LYS A 143 -3.48 -9.87 -9.13
C LYS A 143 -4.34 -9.31 -7.97
N VAL A 144 -4.57 -10.10 -6.93
CA VAL A 144 -5.30 -9.65 -5.74
C VAL A 144 -4.32 -9.01 -4.76
N ALA A 145 -4.60 -7.76 -4.38
CA ALA A 145 -3.84 -7.04 -3.37
C ALA A 145 -4.50 -7.21 -1.99
N GLU A 146 -3.71 -7.59 -1.00
CA GLU A 146 -4.17 -7.82 0.37
C GLU A 146 -3.21 -7.20 1.38
N VAL A 147 -3.74 -6.80 2.54
CA VAL A 147 -2.95 -6.32 3.68
C VAL A 147 -3.28 -7.19 4.89
N PHE A 148 -2.28 -7.86 5.44
CA PHE A 148 -2.47 -8.78 6.57
C PHE A 148 -1.23 -8.84 7.47
N PRO A 149 -1.37 -9.26 8.74
CA PRO A 149 -0.21 -9.58 9.59
C PRO A 149 0.41 -10.90 9.14
N PRO A 150 1.67 -10.91 8.68
CA PRO A 150 2.30 -12.13 8.18
C PRO A 150 2.66 -13.06 9.33
N LYS A 151 2.61 -14.38 9.06
CA LYS A 151 3.29 -15.40 9.87
C LYS A 151 4.46 -15.92 9.05
N TYR A 152 5.64 -15.85 9.62
CA TYR A 152 6.85 -16.33 8.96
C TYR A 152 7.44 -17.51 9.70
N SER A 153 7.84 -18.53 8.97
CA SER A 153 8.66 -19.63 9.49
C SER A 153 9.70 -20.04 8.45
N ALA A 154 10.93 -20.26 8.87
CA ALA A 154 11.98 -20.76 8.00
C ALA A 154 12.60 -22.03 8.60
N LYS A 155 12.91 -23.01 7.75
CA LYS A 155 13.59 -24.24 8.12
C LYS A 155 14.77 -24.47 7.17
N VAL A 156 15.94 -24.67 7.73
CA VAL A 156 17.11 -25.12 6.98
C VAL A 156 17.15 -26.64 7.05
N ILE A 157 17.15 -27.30 5.90
CA ILE A 157 17.31 -28.76 5.80
C ILE A 157 18.73 -29.01 5.29
N CYS A 158 19.57 -29.60 6.14
CA CYS A 158 20.91 -30.02 5.75
C CYS A 158 20.83 -31.36 4.99
N PRO A 159 21.56 -31.57 3.88
CA PRO A 159 21.51 -32.79 3.09
C PRO A 159 21.84 -34.07 3.86
N ASP A 160 22.61 -33.97 4.93
CA ASP A 160 23.14 -35.12 5.70
C ASP A 160 22.23 -35.55 6.86
N GLN A 161 21.05 -34.95 7.00
CA GLN A 161 20.02 -35.39 7.97
C GLN A 161 18.91 -36.15 7.24
N THR A 162 19.25 -37.38 6.78
CA THR A 162 18.27 -38.42 6.41
C THR A 162 17.87 -39.24 7.64
#